data_2ad7d14ec473f637323672ad41da4440
#
_entry.id   2ad7d14ec473f637323672ad41da4440
#
_cell.length_a   1.000
_cell.length_b   1.000
_cell.length_c   1.000
_cell.angle_alpha   90.00
_cell.angle_beta   90.00
_cell.angle_gamma   90.00
#
_symmetry.space_group_name_H-M   'P 1'
#
loop_
_entity.id
_entity.type
_entity.pdbx_description
1 polymer ?
#
loop_
_entity_poly.entity_id
_entity_poly.type
_entity_poly.pdbx_seq_one_letter_code
_entity_poly.pdbx_strand_id
1 'polypeptide(L)'
;FAPFANVAISAERIILIDAEASIMNSRRAMEFAVKWMYSVDKALEMPFQDNLQSLLNAEDYRQLVGRDLWNRMDYIRRCGNNVAHGNRKQGRDEAMLCLENLFIFLDYVACCYAVNYQERNFDKTLISARIEKAKKSREDAKVAREKLEKDQEKYAQQELDLKKLMEENASL
;
A
#
# COMPACT_ATOMS: atom_id res chain seq x y z
N PHE A 1 10.19 -9.79 13.98
CA PHE A 1 10.02 -9.17 12.64
C PHE A 1 8.64 -9.41 12.00
N ALA A 2 7.98 -10.57 12.22
CA ALA A 2 6.78 -10.95 11.47
C ALA A 2 5.62 -9.93 11.48
N PRO A 3 5.25 -9.28 12.61
CA PRO A 3 4.11 -8.36 12.60
C PRO A 3 4.29 -7.17 11.68
N PHE A 4 5.43 -6.48 11.74
CA PHE A 4 5.66 -5.32 10.87
C PHE A 4 6.02 -5.70 9.44
N ALA A 5 6.67 -6.85 9.21
CA ALA A 5 6.94 -7.35 7.87
C ALA A 5 5.64 -7.62 7.08
N ASN A 6 4.65 -8.26 7.71
CA ASN A 6 3.35 -8.51 7.08
C ASN A 6 2.61 -7.22 6.71
N VAL A 7 2.67 -6.20 7.56
CA VAL A 7 2.06 -4.89 7.27
C VAL A 7 2.81 -4.18 6.14
N ALA A 8 4.14 -4.28 6.08
CA ALA A 8 4.94 -3.72 4.99
C ALA A 8 4.62 -4.39 3.64
N ILE A 9 4.49 -5.73 3.60
CA ILE A 9 4.03 -6.46 2.42
C ILE A 9 2.62 -6.02 2.00
N SER A 10 1.74 -5.78 2.95
CA SER A 10 0.38 -5.26 2.68
C SER A 10 0.43 -3.85 2.09
N ALA A 11 1.32 -2.98 2.56
CA ALA A 11 1.52 -1.65 2.00
C ALA A 11 1.96 -1.71 0.53
N GLU A 12 2.90 -2.60 0.19
CA GLU A 12 3.34 -2.82 -1.19
C GLU A 12 2.20 -3.32 -2.10
N ARG A 13 1.40 -4.25 -1.62
CA ARG A 13 0.31 -4.83 -2.42
C ARG A 13 -0.82 -3.86 -2.67
N ILE A 14 -1.20 -3.08 -1.66
CA ILE A 14 -2.37 -2.20 -1.73
C ILE A 14 -2.12 -0.95 -2.57
N ILE A 15 -0.87 -0.56 -2.83
CA ILE A 15 -0.55 0.59 -3.70
C ILE A 15 -1.13 0.43 -5.12
N LEU A 16 -1.36 -0.82 -5.56
CA LEU A 16 -2.00 -1.12 -6.84
C LEU A 16 -3.46 -0.66 -6.89
N ILE A 17 -4.08 -0.49 -5.73
CA ILE A 17 -5.51 -0.22 -5.56
C ILE A 17 -5.72 1.15 -4.95
N ASP A 18 -5.05 1.42 -3.84
CA ASP A 18 -5.25 2.60 -3.00
C ASP A 18 -3.90 3.11 -2.46
N ALA A 19 -3.49 4.27 -2.95
CA ALA A 19 -2.25 4.91 -2.55
C ALA A 19 -2.28 5.38 -1.09
N GLU A 20 -3.40 5.93 -0.62
CA GLU A 20 -3.53 6.43 0.75
C GLU A 20 -3.51 5.28 1.76
N ALA A 21 -4.17 4.16 1.45
CA ALA A 21 -4.09 2.95 2.26
C ALA A 21 -2.66 2.37 2.31
N SER A 22 -1.89 2.47 1.20
CA SER A 22 -0.47 2.08 1.18
C SER A 22 0.36 2.95 2.12
N ILE A 23 0.16 4.27 2.12
CA ILE A 23 0.83 5.21 3.03
C ILE A 23 0.51 4.88 4.48
N MET A 24 -0.77 4.64 4.79
CA MET A 24 -1.19 4.29 6.16
C MET A 24 -0.57 2.98 6.65
N ASN A 25 -0.52 1.97 5.78
CA ASN A 25 0.14 0.70 6.11
C ASN A 25 1.67 0.87 6.24
N SER A 26 2.31 1.71 5.41
CA SER A 26 3.72 2.03 5.54
C SER A 26 4.03 2.67 6.89
N ARG A 27 3.23 3.65 7.30
CA ARG A 27 3.35 4.28 8.62
C ARG A 27 3.15 3.27 9.76
N ARG A 28 2.13 2.42 9.65
CA ARG A 28 1.83 1.40 10.65
C ARG A 28 2.95 0.36 10.78
N ALA A 29 3.51 -0.09 9.66
CA ALA A 29 4.65 -1.00 9.65
C ALA A 29 5.87 -0.37 10.33
N MET A 30 6.16 0.90 10.01
CA MET A 30 7.24 1.65 10.64
C MET A 30 7.01 1.79 12.15
N GLU A 31 5.81 2.17 12.59
CA GLU A 31 5.50 2.30 14.01
C GLU A 31 5.68 0.99 14.78
N PHE A 32 5.23 -0.13 14.21
CA PHE A 32 5.43 -1.45 14.82
C PHE A 32 6.91 -1.83 14.90
N ALA A 33 7.70 -1.54 13.87
CA ALA A 33 9.13 -1.82 13.89
C ALA A 33 9.87 -0.94 14.92
N VAL A 34 9.53 0.35 15.01
CA VAL A 34 10.08 1.25 16.03
C VAL A 34 9.77 0.76 17.44
N LYS A 35 8.50 0.45 17.74
CA LYS A 35 8.09 -0.09 19.05
C LYS A 35 8.79 -1.41 19.35
N TRP A 36 8.99 -2.25 18.34
CA TRP A 36 9.74 -3.47 18.49
C TRP A 36 11.22 -3.19 18.83
N MET A 37 11.88 -2.22 18.16
CA MET A 37 13.26 -1.82 18.50
C MET A 37 13.37 -1.42 19.98
N TYR A 38 12.48 -0.56 20.46
CA TYR A 38 12.42 -0.18 21.89
C TYR A 38 12.21 -1.37 22.83
N SER A 39 11.56 -2.42 22.36
CA SER A 39 11.33 -3.62 23.21
C SER A 39 12.52 -4.56 23.31
N VAL A 40 13.46 -4.52 22.36
CA VAL A 40 14.58 -5.46 22.28
C VAL A 40 15.94 -4.80 22.48
N ASP A 41 16.08 -3.51 22.19
CA ASP A 41 17.32 -2.77 22.29
C ASP A 41 17.43 -2.07 23.64
N LYS A 42 18.42 -2.50 24.45
CA LYS A 42 18.65 -1.95 25.79
C LYS A 42 19.25 -0.54 25.78
N ALA A 43 19.74 -0.07 24.64
CA ALA A 43 20.24 1.29 24.48
C ALA A 43 19.12 2.32 24.29
N LEU A 44 17.88 1.87 24.07
CA LEU A 44 16.71 2.72 23.87
C LEU A 44 15.85 2.74 25.13
N GLU A 45 15.60 3.95 25.64
CA GLU A 45 14.67 4.16 26.76
C GLU A 45 13.30 4.58 26.25
N MET A 46 12.25 3.82 26.63
CA MET A 46 10.89 4.14 26.22
C MET A 46 10.48 5.52 26.77
N PRO A 47 10.14 6.49 25.90
CA PRO A 47 9.72 7.81 26.36
C PRO A 47 8.36 7.73 27.08
N PHE A 48 8.07 8.72 27.93
CA PHE A 48 6.81 8.78 28.68
C PHE A 48 5.56 8.68 27.79
N GLN A 49 5.62 9.26 26.59
CA GLN A 49 4.57 9.11 25.58
C GLN A 49 5.05 8.13 24.51
N ASP A 50 4.34 7.03 24.31
CA ASP A 50 4.64 5.96 23.36
C ASP A 50 4.07 6.20 21.96
N ASN A 51 3.66 7.43 21.64
CA ASN A 51 3.23 7.78 20.29
C ASN A 51 4.43 7.87 19.33
N LEU A 52 4.18 7.63 18.05
CA LEU A 52 5.24 7.56 17.04
C LEU A 52 6.12 8.82 17.01
N GLN A 53 5.55 10.00 17.19
CA GLN A 53 6.33 11.25 17.18
C GLN A 53 7.32 11.33 18.35
N SER A 54 6.89 10.96 19.54
CA SER A 54 7.75 10.94 20.74
C SER A 54 8.86 9.90 20.61
N LEU A 55 8.52 8.70 20.10
CA LEU A 55 9.48 7.64 19.83
C LEU A 55 10.59 8.07 18.84
N LEU A 56 10.19 8.71 17.72
CA LEU A 56 11.15 9.17 16.70
C LEU A 56 12.00 10.35 17.17
N ASN A 57 11.51 11.16 18.11
CA ASN A 57 12.21 12.36 18.59
C ASN A 57 13.07 12.12 19.84
N ALA A 58 13.00 10.95 20.44
CA ALA A 58 13.89 10.61 21.55
C ALA A 58 15.35 10.71 21.11
N GLU A 59 16.20 11.26 21.97
CA GLU A 59 17.58 11.58 21.62
C GLU A 59 18.40 10.33 21.32
N ASP A 60 18.27 9.30 22.15
CA ASP A 60 18.89 7.98 21.97
C ASP A 60 18.50 7.33 20.64
N TYR A 61 17.21 7.41 20.26
CA TYR A 61 16.73 6.90 18.99
C TYR A 61 17.31 7.67 17.81
N ARG A 62 17.35 9.00 17.88
CA ARG A 62 17.92 9.84 16.82
C ARG A 62 19.41 9.62 16.62
N GLN A 63 20.13 9.39 17.71
CA GLN A 63 21.55 9.03 17.66
C GLN A 63 21.76 7.65 17.04
N LEU A 64 20.91 6.69 17.36
CA LEU A 64 20.98 5.32 16.83
C LEU A 64 20.74 5.28 15.31
N VAL A 65 19.66 5.89 14.83
CA VAL A 65 19.29 5.80 13.41
C VAL A 65 20.01 6.82 12.52
N GLY A 66 20.51 7.91 13.10
CA GLY A 66 21.14 9.00 12.38
C GLY A 66 20.16 9.88 11.61
N ARG A 67 20.68 11.03 11.16
CA ARG A 67 19.85 12.10 10.57
C ARG A 67 19.14 11.68 9.29
N ASP A 68 19.81 10.98 8.40
CA ASP A 68 19.26 10.67 7.08
C ASP A 68 18.13 9.66 7.18
N LEU A 69 18.29 8.61 7.97
CA LEU A 69 17.24 7.62 8.18
C LEU A 69 16.06 8.23 8.96
N TRP A 70 16.34 9.06 9.96
CA TRP A 70 15.32 9.80 10.68
C TRP A 70 14.46 10.67 9.75
N ASN A 71 15.07 11.41 8.80
CA ASN A 71 14.34 12.22 7.83
C ASN A 71 13.40 11.39 6.96
N ARG A 72 13.83 10.19 6.56
CA ARG A 72 13.00 9.24 5.79
C ARG A 72 11.79 8.75 6.60
N MET A 73 12.00 8.46 7.86
CA MET A 73 10.94 8.03 8.78
C MET A 73 9.95 9.16 9.07
N ASP A 74 10.45 10.38 9.29
CA ASP A 74 9.59 11.55 9.48
C ASP A 74 8.75 11.87 8.23
N TYR A 75 9.28 11.63 7.03
CA TYR A 75 8.50 11.73 5.79
C TYR A 75 7.30 10.78 5.81
N ILE A 76 7.50 9.50 6.14
CA ILE A 76 6.40 8.50 6.25
C ILE A 76 5.37 8.96 7.30
N ARG A 77 5.83 9.42 8.46
CA ARG A 77 4.96 9.91 9.54
C ARG A 77 4.08 11.07 9.07
N ARG A 78 4.68 12.07 8.39
CA ARG A 78 3.96 13.25 7.88
C ARG A 78 2.96 12.89 6.79
N CYS A 79 3.32 12.04 5.83
CA CYS A 79 2.39 11.58 4.81
C CYS A 79 1.20 10.83 5.44
N GLY A 80 1.46 9.93 6.40
CA GLY A 80 0.41 9.24 7.12
C GLY A 80 -0.50 10.17 7.94
N ASN A 81 0.04 11.22 8.55
CA ASN A 81 -0.77 12.25 9.23
C ASN A 81 -1.67 13.01 8.24
N ASN A 82 -1.15 13.37 7.07
CA ASN A 82 -1.93 14.05 6.04
C ASN A 82 -3.12 13.20 5.57
N VAL A 83 -2.91 11.89 5.38
CA VAL A 83 -3.99 10.95 5.04
C VAL A 83 -4.99 10.83 6.19
N ALA A 84 -4.52 10.63 7.42
CA ALA A 84 -5.38 10.43 8.58
C ALA A 84 -6.28 11.63 8.89
N HIS A 85 -5.80 12.84 8.65
CA HIS A 85 -6.54 14.08 8.93
C HIS A 85 -7.21 14.70 7.69
N GLY A 86 -7.06 14.08 6.51
CA GLY A 86 -7.65 14.58 5.27
C GLY A 86 -7.12 15.95 4.82
N ASN A 87 -5.95 16.37 5.34
CA ASN A 87 -5.40 17.70 5.09
C ASN A 87 -4.95 17.92 3.64
N ARG A 88 -4.50 16.84 2.99
CA ARG A 88 -4.03 16.87 1.60
C ARG A 88 -4.14 15.46 1.01
N LYS A 89 -4.77 15.36 -0.14
CA LYS A 89 -4.79 14.10 -0.91
C LYS A 89 -3.37 13.66 -1.25
N GLN A 90 -3.06 12.40 -0.99
CA GLN A 90 -1.76 11.80 -1.27
C GLN A 90 -1.89 10.86 -2.47
N GLY A 91 -0.97 11.00 -3.41
CA GLY A 91 -0.97 10.20 -4.63
C GLY A 91 -0.03 9.00 -4.60
N ARG A 92 0.10 8.36 -5.76
CA ARG A 92 1.00 7.20 -5.92
C ARG A 92 2.47 7.54 -5.75
N ASP A 93 2.89 8.72 -6.12
CA ASP A 93 4.29 9.13 -6.01
C ASP A 93 4.70 9.25 -4.55
N GLU A 94 3.84 9.85 -3.72
CA GLU A 94 4.04 9.90 -2.27
C GLU A 94 3.99 8.50 -1.65
N ALA A 95 3.08 7.63 -2.09
CA ALA A 95 3.00 6.26 -1.60
C ALA A 95 4.23 5.44 -1.99
N MET A 96 4.73 5.60 -3.22
CA MET A 96 5.96 4.95 -3.68
C MET A 96 7.17 5.39 -2.86
N LEU A 97 7.27 6.69 -2.59
CA LEU A 97 8.36 7.23 -1.77
C LEU A 97 8.25 6.77 -0.30
N CYS A 98 7.03 6.64 0.23
CA CYS A 98 6.81 6.03 1.55
C CYS A 98 7.27 4.57 1.58
N LEU A 99 6.98 3.77 0.55
CA LEU A 99 7.44 2.38 0.45
C LEU A 99 8.96 2.28 0.36
N GLU A 100 9.59 3.12 -0.46
CA GLU A 100 11.05 3.17 -0.57
C GLU A 100 11.71 3.53 0.76
N ASN A 101 11.21 4.56 1.43
CA ASN A 101 11.72 4.96 2.74
C ASN A 101 11.48 3.89 3.82
N LEU A 102 10.32 3.22 3.77
CA LEU A 102 10.03 2.10 4.65
C LEU A 102 10.99 0.93 4.41
N PHE A 103 11.25 0.59 3.15
CA PHE A 103 12.18 -0.47 2.79
C PHE A 103 13.57 -0.19 3.37
N ILE A 104 14.10 1.03 3.15
CA ILE A 104 15.42 1.44 3.66
C ILE A 104 15.46 1.35 5.19
N PHE A 105 14.41 1.77 5.88
CA PHE A 105 14.32 1.64 7.32
C PHE A 105 14.28 0.18 7.78
N LEU A 106 13.48 -0.67 7.15
CA LEU A 106 13.38 -2.09 7.53
C LEU A 106 14.65 -2.87 7.18
N ASP A 107 15.36 -2.49 6.11
CA ASP A 107 16.68 -3.04 5.78
C ASP A 107 17.72 -2.67 6.85
N TYR A 108 17.70 -1.43 7.34
CA TYR A 108 18.50 -1.02 8.49
C TYR A 108 18.18 -1.85 9.75
N VAL A 109 16.89 -2.05 10.05
CA VAL A 109 16.47 -2.90 11.19
C VAL A 109 16.99 -4.33 11.00
N ALA A 110 16.90 -4.89 9.80
CA ALA A 110 17.43 -6.21 9.50
C ALA A 110 18.95 -6.24 9.64
N CYS A 111 19.66 -5.23 9.19
CA CYS A 111 21.12 -5.11 9.34
C CYS A 111 21.55 -5.12 10.81
N CYS A 112 20.83 -4.36 11.66
CA CYS A 112 21.18 -4.24 13.08
C CYS A 112 20.81 -5.46 13.93
N TYR A 113 19.73 -6.17 13.59
CA TYR A 113 19.11 -7.14 14.49
C TYR A 113 18.96 -8.57 13.91
N ALA A 114 19.19 -8.79 12.62
CA ALA A 114 19.08 -10.13 12.04
C ALA A 114 20.42 -10.89 12.12
N VAL A 115 20.31 -12.19 12.41
CA VAL A 115 21.51 -13.07 12.51
C VAL A 115 22.14 -13.30 11.14
N ASN A 116 21.32 -13.41 10.07
CA ASN A 116 21.75 -13.68 8.71
C ASN A 116 21.26 -12.56 7.79
N TYR A 117 21.83 -11.34 7.97
CA TYR A 117 21.50 -10.21 7.11
C TYR A 117 22.14 -10.37 5.73
N GLN A 118 21.35 -10.04 4.70
CA GLN A 118 21.79 -9.87 3.33
C GLN A 118 21.28 -8.53 2.83
N GLU A 119 22.18 -7.69 2.37
CA GLU A 119 21.83 -6.39 1.79
C GLU A 119 20.90 -6.56 0.59
N ARG A 120 19.87 -5.73 0.54
CA ARG A 120 18.90 -5.71 -0.55
C ARG A 120 18.66 -4.28 -1.00
N ASN A 121 18.36 -4.12 -2.28
CA ASN A 121 18.03 -2.82 -2.85
C ASN A 121 16.54 -2.75 -3.17
N PHE A 122 15.95 -1.58 -2.94
CA PHE A 122 14.57 -1.32 -3.34
C PHE A 122 14.48 -1.23 -4.87
N ASP A 123 13.64 -2.07 -5.47
CA ASP A 123 13.43 -2.05 -6.91
C ASP A 123 12.05 -1.43 -7.25
N LYS A 124 12.08 -0.14 -7.50
CA LYS A 124 10.90 0.64 -7.90
C LYS A 124 10.28 0.16 -9.21
N THR A 125 11.08 -0.42 -10.10
CA THR A 125 10.62 -0.85 -11.43
C THR A 125 9.68 -2.05 -11.33
N LEU A 126 9.93 -2.96 -10.39
CA LEU A 126 9.05 -4.11 -10.13
C LEU A 126 7.65 -3.68 -9.68
N ILE A 127 7.56 -2.69 -8.79
CA ILE A 127 6.27 -2.17 -8.32
C ILE A 127 5.57 -1.43 -9.45
N SER A 128 6.27 -0.59 -10.19
CA SER A 128 5.73 0.14 -11.34
C SER A 128 5.19 -0.80 -12.42
N ALA A 129 5.93 -1.86 -12.75
CA ALA A 129 5.49 -2.87 -13.71
C ALA A 129 4.21 -3.61 -13.24
N ARG A 130 4.11 -3.93 -11.94
CA ARG A 130 2.89 -4.52 -11.37
C ARG A 130 1.70 -3.57 -11.43
N ILE A 131 1.91 -2.27 -11.19
CA ILE A 131 0.87 -1.24 -11.31
C ILE A 131 0.34 -1.18 -12.75
N GLU A 132 1.21 -1.12 -13.74
CA GLU A 132 0.80 -1.04 -15.14
C GLU A 132 0.09 -2.33 -15.60
N LYS A 133 0.57 -3.50 -15.20
CA LYS A 133 -0.12 -4.77 -15.47
C LYS A 133 -1.51 -4.82 -14.85
N ALA A 134 -1.67 -4.35 -13.61
CA ALA A 134 -2.96 -4.31 -12.94
C ALA A 134 -3.94 -3.33 -13.60
N LYS A 135 -3.47 -2.16 -14.05
CA LYS A 135 -4.29 -1.20 -14.82
C LYS A 135 -4.79 -1.83 -16.12
N LYS A 136 -3.89 -2.44 -16.90
CA LYS A 136 -4.26 -3.09 -18.16
C LYS A 136 -5.30 -4.19 -17.95
N SER A 137 -5.10 -5.05 -16.96
CA SER A 137 -6.06 -6.12 -16.62
C SER A 137 -7.44 -5.58 -16.24
N ARG A 138 -7.52 -4.45 -15.53
CA ARG A 138 -8.80 -3.80 -15.20
C ARG A 138 -9.49 -3.22 -16.41
N GLU A 139 -8.74 -2.60 -17.31
CA GLU A 139 -9.29 -2.05 -18.56
C GLU A 139 -9.81 -3.17 -19.45
N ASP A 140 -9.05 -4.26 -19.62
CA ASP A 140 -9.49 -5.43 -20.38
C ASP A 140 -10.78 -6.04 -19.78
N ALA A 141 -10.86 -6.14 -18.45
CA ALA A 141 -12.05 -6.64 -17.77
C ALA A 141 -13.28 -5.72 -17.97
N LYS A 142 -13.07 -4.39 -17.96
CA LYS A 142 -14.13 -3.41 -18.22
C LYS A 142 -14.68 -3.54 -19.64
N VAL A 143 -13.79 -3.62 -20.62
CA VAL A 143 -14.17 -3.81 -22.03
C VAL A 143 -14.94 -5.13 -22.23
N ALA A 144 -14.48 -6.22 -21.60
CA ALA A 144 -15.15 -7.50 -21.67
C ALA A 144 -16.57 -7.44 -21.06
N ARG A 145 -16.72 -6.74 -19.92
CA ARG A 145 -18.03 -6.54 -19.28
C ARG A 145 -19.00 -5.74 -20.14
N GLU A 146 -18.54 -4.61 -20.71
CA GLU A 146 -19.36 -3.78 -21.60
C GLU A 146 -19.80 -4.55 -22.85
N LYS A 147 -18.94 -5.42 -23.39
CA LYS A 147 -19.31 -6.30 -24.50
C LYS A 147 -20.39 -7.31 -24.10
N LEU A 148 -20.22 -7.93 -22.92
CA LEU A 148 -21.18 -8.89 -22.41
C LEU A 148 -22.58 -8.25 -22.19
N GLU A 149 -22.62 -7.05 -21.63
CA GLU A 149 -23.86 -6.30 -21.42
C GLU A 149 -24.57 -6.02 -22.75
N LYS A 150 -23.84 -5.57 -23.80
CA LYS A 150 -24.38 -5.35 -25.14
C LYS A 150 -24.90 -6.64 -25.79
N ASP A 151 -24.18 -7.74 -25.63
CA ASP A 151 -24.62 -9.03 -26.16
C ASP A 151 -25.88 -9.52 -25.43
N GLN A 152 -26.01 -9.32 -24.13
CA GLN A 152 -27.20 -9.65 -23.35
C GLN A 152 -28.42 -8.81 -23.81
N GLU A 153 -28.24 -7.50 -24.00
CA GLU A 153 -29.30 -6.63 -24.52
C GLU A 153 -29.78 -7.09 -25.90
N LYS A 154 -28.83 -7.45 -26.77
CA LYS A 154 -29.18 -7.97 -28.13
C LYS A 154 -29.94 -9.28 -28.06
N TYR A 155 -29.57 -10.21 -27.21
CA TYR A 155 -30.31 -11.47 -27.03
C TYR A 155 -31.72 -11.24 -26.45
N ALA A 156 -31.85 -10.35 -25.47
CA ALA A 156 -33.14 -10.00 -24.89
C ALA A 156 -34.08 -9.38 -25.97
N GLN A 157 -33.56 -8.52 -26.85
CA GLN A 157 -34.32 -7.96 -27.94
C GLN A 157 -34.75 -9.03 -28.95
N GLN A 158 -33.86 -9.94 -29.33
CA GLN A 158 -34.17 -11.04 -30.24
C GLN A 158 -35.25 -11.98 -29.66
N GLU A 159 -35.22 -12.24 -28.37
CA GLU A 159 -36.23 -13.05 -27.69
C GLU A 159 -37.60 -12.38 -27.69
N LEU A 160 -37.62 -11.05 -27.48
CA LEU A 160 -38.85 -10.26 -27.54
C LEU A 160 -39.48 -10.26 -28.97
N ASP A 161 -38.63 -10.08 -29.99
CA ASP A 161 -39.08 -10.07 -31.37
C ASP A 161 -39.58 -11.45 -31.81
N LEU A 162 -38.96 -12.53 -31.35
CA LEU A 162 -39.42 -13.88 -31.59
C LEU A 162 -40.78 -14.15 -30.94
N LYS A 163 -40.99 -13.69 -29.71
CA LYS A 163 -42.31 -13.79 -29.04
C LYS A 163 -43.41 -13.09 -29.81
N LYS A 164 -43.14 -11.87 -30.27
CA LYS A 164 -44.15 -11.13 -31.11
C LYS A 164 -44.51 -11.89 -32.37
N LEU A 165 -43.53 -12.43 -33.09
CA LEU A 165 -43.75 -13.24 -34.28
C LEU A 165 -44.58 -14.50 -34.00
N MET A 166 -44.34 -15.15 -32.85
CA MET A 166 -45.12 -16.33 -32.43
C MET A 166 -46.58 -15.97 -32.11
N GLU A 167 -46.81 -14.86 -31.44
CA GLU A 167 -48.16 -14.35 -31.13
C GLU A 167 -48.92 -13.95 -32.39
N GLU A 168 -48.28 -13.31 -33.34
CA GLU A 168 -48.88 -12.96 -34.66
C GLU A 168 -49.26 -14.20 -35.45
N ASN A 169 -48.41 -15.22 -35.48
CA ASN A 169 -48.70 -16.48 -36.18
C ASN A 169 -49.79 -17.33 -35.50
N ALA A 170 -50.00 -17.20 -34.21
CA ALA A 170 -51.04 -17.93 -33.47
C ALA A 170 -52.44 -17.28 -33.60
N SER A 171 -52.50 -16.05 -34.11
CA SER A 171 -53.76 -15.31 -34.33
C SER A 171 -54.31 -15.39 -35.76
N LEU A 172 -53.59 -16.10 -36.63
CA LEU A 172 -54.04 -16.45 -38.01
C LEU A 172 -54.63 -17.85 -38.03
#